data_37e9700632281d5dc0cca5e260568d91
#
_entry.id   37e9700632281d5dc0cca5e260568d91
#
_cell.length_a   1.000
_cell.length_b   1.000
_cell.length_c   1.000
_cell.angle_alpha   90.00
_cell.angle_beta   90.00
_cell.angle_gamma   90.00
#
_symmetry.space_group_name_H-M   'P 1'
#
loop_
_entity.id
_entity.type
_entity.pdbx_description
1 polymer ?
#
loop_
_entity_poly.entity_id
_entity_poly.type
_entity_poly.pdbx_seq_one_letter_code
_entity_poly.pdbx_strand_id
1 'polypeptide(L)'
;MYTRSAPAAGKRGESLLLKSVLNKCKDLPTVERLAEQFRWYAPCWTPEKPALICSDEQFDEFAKALGRAGKEADFLNLLYFLALAAQTEKGRKNRADRILEQLHRYEQFTDAELADYHSRQLAIPPAVRMADALDTIRWLAPPEPEGDSDDAASNRIACISARDLQDKEFQPVKWVVEGLLPQGLALLVSPPKFGKSWFALDLCLSVAAGQRFLDMPTNKSDCFYLALEDNQRRLQERMNKVLEGERAPEGFEFATASQDLSGGLTDQLVDYLALHPGCGLIVIDTLQKVRRSTGKSVNAYEADYKDVGALQRFASERNICIVLVHHLRKLKDENDPFSQISGTNGILGAADTALVMNRTRRCDDTTNLAVTGRDVESFELALQFDKALCRWQNLGDAETRAREQARKEYENSALVQTIRKLVERSHGSWNGTAREILEAGRLLTRRFIADSPRGLTQKLNELNKQLLEVDGIIYKRTKNGSGGGTYHFYRDSIEEKISA
;
A
#
# COMPACT_ATOMS: atom_id res chain seq x y z
N MET A 1 25.49 -37.68 -4.84
CA MET A 1 25.30 -36.33 -5.37
C MET A 1 23.91 -35.84 -5.06
N TYR A 2 23.61 -35.59 -3.78
CA TYR A 2 22.36 -34.97 -3.31
C TYR A 2 22.63 -33.56 -2.83
N THR A 3 23.20 -32.76 -3.68
CA THR A 3 23.22 -31.31 -3.50
C THR A 3 22.22 -30.67 -4.47
N ARG A 4 20.94 -31.02 -4.35
CA ARG A 4 19.93 -30.07 -4.73
C ARG A 4 19.58 -29.32 -3.44
N SER A 5 20.13 -28.13 -3.31
CA SER A 5 19.59 -27.09 -2.46
C SER A 5 18.07 -27.17 -2.54
N ALA A 6 17.39 -27.12 -1.42
CA ALA A 6 15.94 -26.97 -1.38
C ALA A 6 15.55 -25.91 -2.40
N PRO A 7 14.58 -26.15 -3.28
CA PRO A 7 14.12 -25.11 -4.20
C PRO A 7 13.66 -23.92 -3.37
N ALA A 8 14.09 -22.74 -3.77
CA ALA A 8 13.67 -21.49 -3.14
C ALA A 8 12.14 -21.50 -2.97
N ALA A 9 11.66 -21.05 -1.83
CA ALA A 9 10.23 -21.11 -1.42
C ALA A 9 9.24 -20.63 -2.50
N GLY A 10 9.67 -19.74 -3.40
CA GLY A 10 8.85 -19.24 -4.51
C GLY A 10 8.58 -20.20 -5.67
N LYS A 11 9.19 -21.40 -5.70
CA LYS A 11 8.95 -22.41 -6.75
C LYS A 11 8.15 -23.63 -6.28
N ARG A 12 7.82 -23.72 -5.00
CA ARG A 12 7.07 -24.86 -4.45
C ARG A 12 5.64 -24.96 -5.00
N GLY A 13 4.98 -23.86 -5.29
CA GLY A 13 3.62 -23.84 -5.87
C GLY A 13 3.51 -24.39 -7.30
N GLU A 14 4.62 -24.53 -8.02
CA GLU A 14 4.67 -25.06 -9.39
C GLU A 14 5.36 -26.41 -9.51
N SER A 15 5.69 -27.06 -8.38
CA SER A 15 6.39 -28.34 -8.38
C SER A 15 5.48 -29.43 -8.94
N LEU A 16 5.68 -29.74 -10.23
CA LEU A 16 5.20 -30.96 -10.89
C LEU A 16 5.50 -32.21 -10.07
N LEU A 17 6.51 -32.17 -9.22
CA LEU A 17 7.02 -33.20 -8.36
C LEU A 17 5.98 -33.63 -7.30
N LEU A 18 5.31 -32.71 -6.65
CA LEU A 18 4.33 -33.03 -5.60
C LEU A 18 3.00 -33.55 -6.17
N LYS A 19 2.57 -33.04 -7.33
CA LYS A 19 1.45 -33.66 -8.08
C LYS A 19 1.79 -35.11 -8.45
N SER A 20 3.06 -35.40 -8.75
CA SER A 20 3.55 -36.76 -9.01
C SER A 20 3.51 -37.64 -7.76
N VAL A 21 3.83 -37.09 -6.57
CA VAL A 21 3.73 -37.81 -5.29
C VAL A 21 2.29 -38.15 -4.99
N LEU A 22 1.37 -37.20 -5.06
CA LEU A 22 -0.07 -37.40 -4.82
C LEU A 22 -0.67 -38.43 -5.80
N ASN A 23 -0.30 -38.38 -7.08
CA ASN A 23 -0.77 -39.32 -8.08
C ASN A 23 -0.22 -40.75 -7.89
N LYS A 24 0.91 -40.90 -7.22
CA LYS A 24 1.53 -42.20 -6.90
C LYS A 24 1.08 -42.76 -5.54
N CYS A 25 0.62 -41.93 -4.62
CA CYS A 25 0.06 -42.34 -3.34
C CYS A 25 -1.37 -42.81 -3.54
N LYS A 26 -1.58 -44.14 -3.56
CA LYS A 26 -2.93 -44.69 -3.59
C LYS A 26 -3.72 -44.54 -2.28
N ASP A 27 -3.05 -44.09 -1.21
CA ASP A 27 -3.63 -43.89 0.13
C ASP A 27 -3.76 -42.38 0.42
N LEU A 28 -4.38 -41.64 -0.51
CA LEU A 28 -4.73 -40.21 -0.32
C LEU A 28 -5.40 -39.95 1.04
N PRO A 29 -6.39 -40.79 1.50
CA PRO A 29 -7.04 -40.58 2.79
C PRO A 29 -6.07 -40.63 3.99
N THR A 30 -4.99 -41.41 3.90
CA THR A 30 -3.98 -41.47 4.97
C THR A 30 -3.14 -40.18 5.02
N VAL A 31 -2.78 -39.63 3.86
CA VAL A 31 -2.06 -38.38 3.76
C VAL A 31 -2.91 -37.19 4.25
N GLU A 32 -4.16 -37.13 3.84
CA GLU A 32 -5.12 -36.12 4.29
C GLU A 32 -5.36 -36.18 5.80
N ARG A 33 -5.62 -37.35 6.34
CA ARG A 33 -5.79 -37.54 7.79
C ARG A 33 -4.56 -37.15 8.61
N LEU A 34 -3.36 -37.40 8.10
CA LEU A 34 -2.14 -36.99 8.77
C LEU A 34 -1.92 -35.48 8.67
N ALA A 35 -2.20 -34.89 7.53
CA ALA A 35 -2.13 -33.45 7.34
C ALA A 35 -3.10 -32.72 8.28
N GLU A 36 -4.30 -33.25 8.45
CA GLU A 36 -5.30 -32.75 9.39
C GLU A 36 -4.81 -32.85 10.85
N GLN A 37 -4.32 -34.01 11.27
CA GLN A 37 -3.72 -34.19 12.59
C GLN A 37 -2.52 -33.25 12.82
N PHE A 38 -1.69 -33.05 11.82
CA PHE A 38 -0.55 -32.17 11.92
C PHE A 38 -0.98 -30.71 12.11
N ARG A 39 -2.02 -30.27 11.43
CA ARG A 39 -2.58 -28.90 11.60
C ARG A 39 -3.06 -28.67 13.04
N TRP A 40 -3.64 -29.66 13.67
CA TRP A 40 -4.13 -29.57 15.04
C TRP A 40 -3.00 -29.53 16.08
N TYR A 41 -1.95 -30.33 15.90
CA TYR A 41 -0.93 -30.56 16.93
C TYR A 41 0.34 -29.72 16.70
N ALA A 42 0.67 -29.35 15.47
CA ALA A 42 1.89 -28.60 15.17
C ALA A 42 1.99 -27.24 15.90
N PRO A 43 0.92 -26.44 16.04
CA PRO A 43 0.96 -25.20 16.81
C PRO A 43 1.24 -25.38 18.31
N CYS A 44 0.95 -26.55 18.85
CA CYS A 44 1.14 -26.90 20.26
C CYS A 44 2.46 -27.62 20.52
N TRP A 45 3.23 -27.90 19.48
CA TRP A 45 4.49 -28.63 19.58
C TRP A 45 5.63 -27.73 20.02
N THR A 46 6.37 -28.15 21.06
CA THR A 46 7.66 -27.57 21.43
C THR A 46 8.67 -28.69 21.65
N PRO A 47 9.98 -28.43 21.54
CA PRO A 47 11.02 -29.43 21.84
C PRO A 47 10.89 -30.07 23.24
N GLU A 48 10.40 -29.30 24.21
CA GLU A 48 10.23 -29.73 25.62
C GLU A 48 8.91 -30.48 25.83
N LYS A 49 7.91 -30.23 24.97
CA LYS A 49 6.59 -30.88 25.01
C LYS A 49 6.17 -31.30 23.62
N PRO A 50 6.79 -32.36 23.06
CA PRO A 50 6.39 -32.85 21.74
C PRO A 50 4.98 -33.40 21.83
N ALA A 51 4.03 -32.79 21.15
CA ALA A 51 2.69 -33.32 20.99
C ALA A 51 2.74 -34.58 20.13
N LEU A 52 1.87 -35.55 20.41
CA LEU A 52 1.75 -36.75 19.58
C LEU A 52 1.09 -36.37 18.25
N ILE A 53 1.88 -36.10 17.23
CA ILE A 53 1.40 -35.68 15.89
C ILE A 53 0.85 -36.89 15.13
N CYS A 54 1.46 -38.06 15.26
CA CYS A 54 0.95 -39.30 14.71
C CYS A 54 1.40 -40.50 15.55
N SER A 55 0.60 -41.59 15.56
CA SER A 55 1.01 -42.84 16.16
C SER A 55 2.10 -43.54 15.35
N ASP A 56 2.79 -44.50 15.93
CA ASP A 56 3.80 -45.30 15.24
C ASP A 56 3.21 -46.11 14.07
N GLU A 57 1.95 -46.55 14.20
CA GLU A 57 1.23 -47.27 13.15
C GLU A 57 0.94 -46.34 11.95
N GLN A 58 0.49 -45.12 12.23
CA GLN A 58 0.27 -44.10 11.21
C GLN A 58 1.59 -43.69 10.51
N PHE A 59 2.66 -43.61 11.30
CA PHE A 59 4.00 -43.32 10.73
C PHE A 59 4.47 -44.46 9.82
N ASP A 60 4.25 -45.73 10.19
CA ASP A 60 4.59 -46.90 9.39
C ASP A 60 3.83 -46.91 8.04
N GLU A 61 2.55 -46.54 8.04
CA GLU A 61 1.77 -46.39 6.80
C GLU A 61 2.38 -45.29 5.91
N PHE A 62 2.80 -44.20 6.52
CA PHE A 62 3.46 -43.09 5.85
C PHE A 62 4.82 -43.49 5.26
N ALA A 63 5.65 -44.15 6.05
CA ALA A 63 6.94 -44.64 5.58
C ALA A 63 6.79 -45.64 4.41
N LYS A 64 5.75 -46.50 4.44
CA LYS A 64 5.42 -47.37 3.30
C LYS A 64 4.98 -46.60 2.05
N ALA A 65 4.34 -45.44 2.20
CA ALA A 65 3.98 -44.60 1.07
C ALA A 65 5.21 -43.98 0.37
N LEU A 66 6.34 -43.81 1.08
CA LEU A 66 7.60 -43.39 0.51
C LEU A 66 8.06 -44.27 -0.67
N GLY A 67 7.91 -45.58 -0.53
CA GLY A 67 8.23 -46.54 -1.59
C GLY A 67 7.41 -46.37 -2.86
N ARG A 68 6.21 -45.79 -2.78
CA ARG A 68 5.30 -45.52 -3.90
C ARG A 68 5.46 -44.12 -4.45
N ALA A 69 5.81 -43.15 -3.60
CA ALA A 69 5.93 -41.74 -3.95
C ALA A 69 7.26 -41.41 -4.64
N GLY A 70 8.27 -42.26 -4.52
CA GLY A 70 9.61 -41.95 -5.02
C GLY A 70 10.39 -41.04 -4.05
N LYS A 71 11.51 -40.51 -4.51
CA LYS A 71 12.49 -39.75 -3.70
C LYS A 71 12.20 -38.27 -3.62
N GLU A 72 10.97 -37.87 -3.44
CA GLU A 72 10.59 -36.48 -3.37
C GLU A 72 11.11 -35.86 -2.06
N ALA A 73 11.99 -34.86 -2.20
CA ALA A 73 12.68 -34.24 -1.07
C ALA A 73 11.73 -33.68 -0.01
N ASP A 74 10.60 -33.12 -0.43
CA ASP A 74 9.62 -32.51 0.48
C ASP A 74 8.90 -33.57 1.33
N PHE A 75 8.57 -34.71 0.74
CA PHE A 75 7.96 -35.83 1.48
C PHE A 75 8.94 -36.46 2.47
N LEU A 76 10.20 -36.61 2.08
CA LEU A 76 11.26 -37.04 2.98
C LEU A 76 11.47 -36.07 4.16
N ASN A 77 11.45 -34.79 3.94
CA ASN A 77 11.55 -33.77 4.99
C ASN A 77 10.40 -33.91 5.99
N LEU A 78 9.18 -34.12 5.53
CA LEU A 78 8.03 -34.39 6.40
C LEU A 78 8.23 -35.66 7.23
N LEU A 79 8.66 -36.78 6.62
CA LEU A 79 8.91 -38.01 7.34
C LEU A 79 10.01 -37.86 8.40
N TYR A 80 11.11 -37.18 8.10
CA TYR A 80 12.15 -36.91 9.09
C TYR A 80 11.67 -36.00 10.21
N PHE A 81 10.83 -35.00 9.92
CA PHE A 81 10.20 -34.22 10.97
C PHE A 81 9.33 -35.10 11.91
N LEU A 82 8.47 -35.93 11.35
CA LEU A 82 7.61 -36.84 12.14
C LEU A 82 8.42 -37.85 12.94
N ALA A 83 9.55 -38.31 12.44
CA ALA A 83 10.47 -39.14 13.17
C ALA A 83 11.06 -38.42 14.39
N LEU A 84 11.54 -37.19 14.19
CA LEU A 84 12.16 -36.38 15.23
C LEU A 84 11.15 -35.87 16.26
N ALA A 85 9.88 -35.69 15.85
CA ALA A 85 8.79 -35.29 16.73
C ALA A 85 8.22 -36.41 17.60
N ALA A 86 8.72 -37.68 17.51
CA ALA A 86 8.30 -38.75 18.37
C ALA A 86 8.61 -38.46 19.84
N GLN A 87 7.67 -38.84 20.74
CA GLN A 87 7.73 -38.51 22.17
C GLN A 87 8.92 -39.10 22.92
N THR A 88 9.43 -40.25 22.48
CA THR A 88 10.54 -40.94 23.13
C THR A 88 11.74 -41.06 22.22
N GLU A 89 12.93 -41.10 22.80
CA GLU A 89 14.16 -41.31 22.04
C GLU A 89 14.18 -42.63 21.28
N LYS A 90 13.63 -43.66 21.89
CA LYS A 90 13.45 -44.98 21.23
C LYS A 90 12.49 -44.89 20.05
N GLY A 91 11.41 -44.13 20.17
CA GLY A 91 10.47 -43.85 19.07
C GLY A 91 11.11 -43.11 17.94
N ARG A 92 11.90 -42.06 18.22
CA ARG A 92 12.66 -41.29 17.22
C ARG A 92 13.59 -42.21 16.42
N LYS A 93 14.36 -43.06 17.10
CA LYS A 93 15.25 -44.00 16.45
C LYS A 93 14.47 -44.99 15.60
N ASN A 94 13.43 -45.64 16.12
CA ASN A 94 12.61 -46.60 15.38
C ASN A 94 12.02 -45.97 14.09
N ARG A 95 11.50 -44.74 14.18
CA ARG A 95 10.95 -44.06 13.01
C ARG A 95 12.03 -43.68 11.99
N ALA A 96 13.19 -43.25 12.44
CA ALA A 96 14.33 -42.95 11.58
C ALA A 96 14.84 -44.22 10.86
N ASP A 97 14.94 -45.35 11.58
CA ASP A 97 15.32 -46.64 11.02
C ASP A 97 14.31 -47.10 9.94
N ARG A 98 13.01 -46.85 10.14
CA ARG A 98 11.96 -47.12 9.14
C ARG A 98 12.10 -46.31 7.87
N ILE A 99 12.48 -45.05 7.98
CA ILE A 99 12.78 -44.23 6.80
C ILE A 99 13.97 -44.83 6.04
N LEU A 100 15.03 -45.18 6.76
CA LEU A 100 16.23 -45.76 6.18
C LEU A 100 15.92 -47.09 5.47
N GLU A 101 15.12 -47.98 6.11
CA GLU A 101 14.67 -49.22 5.53
C GLU A 101 13.91 -49.05 4.22
N GLN A 102 13.05 -48.03 4.14
CA GLN A 102 12.36 -47.71 2.88
C GLN A 102 13.29 -47.16 1.82
N LEU A 103 14.28 -46.32 2.18
CA LEU A 103 15.26 -45.78 1.26
C LEU A 103 16.20 -46.85 0.70
N HIS A 104 16.57 -47.87 1.47
CA HIS A 104 17.36 -49.01 1.01
C HIS A 104 16.68 -49.83 -0.09
N ARG A 105 15.37 -49.76 -0.22
CA ARG A 105 14.63 -50.45 -1.31
C ARG A 105 14.84 -49.80 -2.69
N TYR A 106 15.52 -48.66 -2.75
CA TYR A 106 15.82 -47.98 -3.99
C TYR A 106 17.25 -48.32 -4.42
N GLU A 107 17.41 -49.06 -5.51
CA GLU A 107 18.69 -49.51 -6.05
C GLU A 107 19.67 -48.42 -6.50
N GLN A 108 19.34 -47.15 -6.37
CA GLN A 108 20.12 -46.02 -6.92
C GLN A 108 21.13 -45.41 -5.95
N PHE A 109 21.31 -45.91 -4.74
CA PHE A 109 22.23 -45.38 -3.73
C PHE A 109 23.12 -46.49 -3.15
N THR A 110 24.34 -46.15 -2.87
CA THR A 110 25.21 -46.96 -2.04
C THR A 110 24.84 -46.83 -0.58
N ASP A 111 25.10 -47.84 0.22
CA ASP A 111 24.84 -47.79 1.67
C ASP A 111 25.55 -46.64 2.37
N ALA A 112 26.75 -46.27 1.89
CA ALA A 112 27.51 -45.13 2.43
C ALA A 112 26.84 -43.79 2.12
N GLU A 113 26.29 -43.60 0.95
CA GLU A 113 25.55 -42.36 0.57
C GLU A 113 24.25 -42.23 1.35
N LEU A 114 23.54 -43.33 1.56
CA LEU A 114 22.32 -43.36 2.38
C LEU A 114 22.62 -43.09 3.84
N ALA A 115 23.68 -43.67 4.41
CA ALA A 115 24.06 -43.44 5.80
C ALA A 115 24.48 -41.98 6.05
N ASP A 116 25.26 -41.38 5.14
CA ASP A 116 25.68 -39.99 5.22
C ASP A 116 24.47 -39.03 5.06
N TYR A 117 23.58 -39.29 4.10
CA TYR A 117 22.35 -38.54 3.94
C TYR A 117 21.47 -38.61 5.19
N HIS A 118 21.23 -39.79 5.70
CA HIS A 118 20.42 -40.04 6.89
C HIS A 118 20.99 -39.33 8.12
N SER A 119 22.30 -39.41 8.36
CA SER A 119 22.98 -38.72 9.46
C SER A 119 22.81 -37.20 9.38
N ARG A 120 22.98 -36.63 8.19
CA ARG A 120 22.77 -35.17 7.96
C ARG A 120 21.32 -34.76 8.22
N GLN A 121 20.37 -35.58 7.80
CA GLN A 121 18.96 -35.29 8.02
C GLN A 121 18.58 -35.33 9.48
N LEU A 122 19.11 -36.25 10.28
CA LEU A 122 18.88 -36.34 11.72
C LEU A 122 19.56 -35.19 12.49
N ALA A 123 20.63 -34.61 11.97
CA ALA A 123 21.32 -33.48 12.61
C ALA A 123 20.53 -32.13 12.52
N ILE A 124 19.54 -32.03 11.65
CA ILE A 124 18.74 -30.82 11.52
C ILE A 124 17.76 -30.75 12.70
N PRO A 125 17.78 -29.63 13.49
CA PRO A 125 16.88 -29.49 14.63
C PRO A 125 15.40 -29.61 14.25
N PRO A 126 14.55 -30.28 15.07
CA PRO A 126 13.14 -30.42 14.77
C PRO A 126 12.38 -29.12 14.53
N ALA A 127 12.75 -28.06 15.27
CA ALA A 127 12.13 -26.73 15.11
C ALA A 127 12.37 -26.12 13.69
N VAL A 128 13.55 -26.34 13.11
CA VAL A 128 13.88 -25.87 11.75
C VAL A 128 13.07 -26.65 10.70
N ARG A 129 12.85 -27.97 10.94
CA ARG A 129 12.06 -28.80 10.02
C ARG A 129 10.57 -28.53 10.09
N MET A 130 10.10 -28.00 11.22
CA MET A 130 8.67 -27.76 11.42
C MET A 130 8.09 -26.78 10.41
N ALA A 131 8.82 -25.70 10.11
CA ALA A 131 8.39 -24.73 9.11
C ALA A 131 8.27 -25.38 7.71
N ASP A 132 9.29 -26.15 7.31
CA ASP A 132 9.29 -26.85 6.02
C ASP A 132 8.20 -27.91 5.93
N ALA A 133 7.93 -28.61 7.05
CA ALA A 133 6.87 -29.62 7.13
C ALA A 133 5.48 -28.99 7.08
N LEU A 134 5.25 -27.86 7.76
CA LEU A 134 4.00 -27.10 7.69
C LEU A 134 3.71 -26.61 6.28
N ASP A 135 4.70 -26.10 5.58
CA ASP A 135 4.54 -25.68 4.20
C ASP A 135 4.23 -26.84 3.27
N THR A 136 4.90 -27.99 3.49
CA THR A 136 4.62 -29.22 2.74
C THR A 136 3.18 -29.68 2.96
N ILE A 137 2.70 -29.64 4.22
CA ILE A 137 1.34 -30.07 4.56
C ILE A 137 0.29 -29.11 4.02
N ARG A 138 0.51 -27.81 4.13
CA ARG A 138 -0.40 -26.80 3.54
C ARG A 138 -0.57 -27.01 2.03
N TRP A 139 0.47 -27.49 1.40
CA TRP A 139 0.46 -27.75 -0.03
C TRP A 139 -0.18 -29.10 -0.37
N LEU A 140 0.05 -30.16 0.45
CA LEU A 140 -0.51 -31.50 0.26
C LEU A 140 -2.02 -31.53 0.51
N ALA A 141 -2.49 -30.82 1.52
CA ALA A 141 -3.88 -30.74 1.89
C ALA A 141 -4.21 -29.27 2.26
N PRO A 142 -4.48 -28.42 1.29
CA PRO A 142 -4.93 -27.05 1.57
C PRO A 142 -6.18 -27.10 2.45
N PRO A 143 -6.37 -26.14 3.40
CA PRO A 143 -7.58 -26.10 4.21
C PRO A 143 -8.79 -26.06 3.28
N GLU A 144 -9.75 -26.94 3.54
CA GLU A 144 -11.05 -26.84 2.89
C GLU A 144 -11.66 -25.47 3.23
N PRO A 145 -12.27 -24.80 2.25
CA PRO A 145 -13.10 -23.66 2.58
C PRO A 145 -14.23 -24.17 3.50
N GLU A 146 -14.40 -23.53 4.65
CA GLU A 146 -15.50 -23.84 5.57
C GLU A 146 -16.82 -23.70 4.82
N GLY A 147 -17.47 -24.83 4.48
CA GLY A 147 -18.75 -24.86 3.78
C GLY A 147 -18.98 -26.16 3.03
N ASP A 148 -19.83 -26.98 3.58
CA ASP A 148 -20.59 -28.11 3.04
C ASP A 148 -19.97 -29.08 2.01
N SER A 149 -19.99 -30.31 2.48
CA SER A 149 -19.82 -31.61 1.83
C SER A 149 -20.27 -31.70 0.38
N ASP A 150 -19.52 -32.53 -0.30
CA ASP A 150 -19.72 -33.30 -1.51
C ASP A 150 -19.14 -32.71 -2.81
N ASP A 151 -18.30 -33.57 -3.33
CA ASP A 151 -17.89 -33.81 -4.69
C ASP A 151 -16.53 -33.32 -5.19
N ALA A 152 -15.74 -34.36 -5.49
CA ALA A 152 -14.71 -34.43 -6.55
C ALA A 152 -13.98 -33.15 -6.88
N ALA A 153 -12.69 -33.10 -6.63
CA ALA A 153 -11.74 -32.10 -7.11
C ALA A 153 -12.04 -31.67 -8.56
N SER A 154 -13.00 -30.83 -8.72
CA SER A 154 -13.32 -30.20 -9.98
C SER A 154 -12.56 -28.86 -10.05
N ASN A 155 -12.04 -28.58 -11.21
CA ASN A 155 -11.54 -27.25 -11.64
C ASN A 155 -12.70 -26.21 -11.61
N ARG A 156 -13.61 -26.30 -10.66
CA ARG A 156 -14.80 -25.46 -10.53
C ARG A 156 -14.44 -24.21 -9.77
N ILE A 157 -14.88 -23.09 -10.27
CA ILE A 157 -14.82 -21.81 -9.57
C ILE A 157 -15.70 -21.92 -8.32
N ALA A 158 -15.16 -21.65 -7.15
CA ALA A 158 -15.94 -21.54 -5.90
C ALA A 158 -16.91 -20.36 -6.06
N CYS A 159 -18.20 -20.65 -6.09
CA CYS A 159 -19.26 -19.67 -6.27
C CYS A 159 -20.12 -19.59 -5.01
N ILE A 160 -20.46 -18.37 -4.61
CA ILE A 160 -21.51 -18.11 -3.64
C ILE A 160 -22.71 -17.51 -4.36
N SER A 161 -23.94 -17.85 -3.99
CA SER A 161 -25.10 -17.20 -4.57
C SER A 161 -25.19 -15.73 -4.08
N ALA A 162 -25.77 -14.85 -4.91
CA ALA A 162 -25.97 -13.47 -4.50
C ALA A 162 -26.85 -13.33 -3.25
N ARG A 163 -27.81 -14.25 -3.06
CA ARG A 163 -28.67 -14.31 -1.87
C ARG A 163 -27.84 -14.66 -0.64
N ASP A 164 -27.04 -15.74 -0.69
CA ASP A 164 -26.25 -16.21 0.43
C ASP A 164 -25.17 -15.15 0.80
N LEU A 165 -24.62 -14.47 -0.21
CA LEU A 165 -23.69 -13.37 0.01
C LEU A 165 -24.39 -12.19 0.70
N GLN A 166 -25.63 -11.88 0.36
CA GLN A 166 -26.42 -10.80 0.96
C GLN A 166 -26.78 -11.09 2.41
N ASP A 167 -27.03 -12.36 2.74
CA ASP A 167 -27.36 -12.82 4.09
C ASP A 167 -26.11 -13.00 4.98
N LYS A 168 -24.90 -12.92 4.41
CA LYS A 168 -23.66 -13.13 5.14
C LYS A 168 -23.27 -11.87 5.91
N GLU A 169 -23.09 -12.01 7.22
CA GLU A 169 -22.56 -10.96 8.07
C GLU A 169 -21.04 -10.88 7.94
N PHE A 170 -20.54 -9.73 7.54
CA PHE A 170 -19.10 -9.43 7.51
C PHE A 170 -18.73 -8.51 8.67
N GLN A 171 -17.51 -8.68 9.17
CA GLN A 171 -16.95 -7.69 10.10
C GLN A 171 -16.79 -6.35 9.36
N PRO A 172 -17.08 -5.22 10.04
CA PRO A 172 -16.88 -3.90 9.44
C PRO A 172 -15.41 -3.68 9.08
N VAL A 173 -15.17 -2.86 8.07
CA VAL A 173 -13.82 -2.45 7.68
C VAL A 173 -13.09 -1.86 8.88
N LYS A 174 -11.90 -2.38 9.17
CA LYS A 174 -11.05 -1.82 10.21
C LYS A 174 -10.28 -0.63 9.66
N TRP A 175 -10.36 0.47 10.36
CA TRP A 175 -9.63 1.69 10.01
C TRP A 175 -8.40 1.83 10.90
N VAL A 176 -7.30 2.30 10.34
CA VAL A 176 -6.14 2.81 11.07
C VAL A 176 -6.33 4.31 11.34
N VAL A 177 -6.79 5.03 10.31
CA VAL A 177 -7.24 6.42 10.39
C VAL A 177 -8.64 6.48 9.77
N GLU A 178 -9.63 6.87 10.56
CA GLU A 178 -11.04 6.91 10.14
C GLU A 178 -11.25 7.76 8.89
N GLY A 179 -11.89 7.17 7.86
CA GLY A 179 -12.14 7.84 6.58
C GLY A 179 -10.95 8.08 5.68
N LEU A 180 -9.71 7.72 6.10
CA LEU A 180 -8.48 7.94 5.33
C LEU A 180 -7.72 6.64 5.02
N LEU A 181 -7.48 5.81 6.03
CA LEU A 181 -6.65 4.61 5.91
C LEU A 181 -7.36 3.41 6.51
N PRO A 182 -8.04 2.61 5.67
CA PRO A 182 -8.54 1.30 6.07
C PRO A 182 -7.40 0.27 6.11
N GLN A 183 -7.70 -0.94 6.59
CA GLN A 183 -6.86 -2.12 6.38
C GLN A 183 -6.62 -2.37 4.88
N GLY A 184 -5.52 -3.06 4.53
CA GLY A 184 -5.12 -3.31 3.15
C GLY A 184 -3.89 -2.52 2.76
N LEU A 185 -3.62 -2.36 1.48
CA LEU A 185 -2.45 -1.67 0.96
C LEU A 185 -2.78 -0.25 0.53
N ALA A 186 -2.15 0.73 1.17
CA ALA A 186 -2.23 2.14 0.80
C ALA A 186 -0.92 2.61 0.15
N LEU A 187 -1.02 3.41 -0.91
CA LEU A 187 0.12 4.10 -1.52
C LEU A 187 0.21 5.53 -0.98
N LEU A 188 1.37 5.96 -0.52
CA LEU A 188 1.68 7.36 -0.23
C LEU A 188 2.66 7.89 -1.28
N VAL A 189 2.20 8.76 -2.16
CA VAL A 189 2.96 9.17 -3.33
C VAL A 189 3.14 10.68 -3.37
N SER A 190 4.35 11.17 -3.66
CA SER A 190 4.62 12.58 -3.93
C SER A 190 5.94 12.76 -4.68
N PRO A 191 6.25 13.97 -5.18
CA PRO A 191 7.58 14.28 -5.69
C PRO A 191 8.69 14.06 -4.64
N PRO A 192 9.95 13.84 -5.05
CA PRO A 192 11.08 13.76 -4.13
C PRO A 192 11.22 15.01 -3.25
N LYS A 193 11.64 14.85 -2.01
CA LYS A 193 11.87 15.93 -1.03
C LYS A 193 10.61 16.76 -0.69
N PHE A 194 9.45 16.10 -0.75
CA PHE A 194 8.15 16.73 -0.52
C PHE A 194 7.60 16.55 0.90
N GLY A 195 8.31 15.83 1.76
CA GLY A 195 7.92 15.61 3.16
C GLY A 195 7.18 14.31 3.44
N LYS A 196 7.21 13.31 2.52
CA LYS A 196 6.59 11.98 2.74
C LYS A 196 7.03 11.31 4.03
N SER A 197 8.35 11.30 4.30
CA SER A 197 8.88 10.65 5.49
C SER A 197 8.48 11.37 6.79
N TRP A 198 8.20 12.70 6.75
CA TRP A 198 7.59 13.40 7.87
C TRP A 198 6.12 13.02 8.05
N PHE A 199 5.38 12.88 6.95
CA PHE A 199 4.01 12.41 6.96
C PHE A 199 3.90 10.98 7.52
N ALA A 200 4.77 10.08 7.06
CA ALA A 200 4.84 8.70 7.53
C ALA A 200 5.20 8.59 9.02
N LEU A 201 6.17 9.39 9.47
CA LEU A 201 6.56 9.43 10.87
C LEU A 201 5.43 9.95 11.77
N ASP A 202 4.79 11.07 11.39
CA ASP A 202 3.68 11.65 12.14
C ASP A 202 2.46 10.73 12.18
N LEU A 203 2.16 10.04 11.06
CA LEU A 203 1.12 9.00 11.00
C LEU A 203 1.39 7.88 12.02
N CYS A 204 2.60 7.30 12.02
CA CYS A 204 2.95 6.22 12.95
C CYS A 204 2.89 6.68 14.41
N LEU A 205 3.40 7.87 14.72
CA LEU A 205 3.35 8.43 16.07
C LEU A 205 1.91 8.66 16.53
N SER A 206 1.06 9.21 15.65
CA SER A 206 -0.34 9.48 15.95
C SER A 206 -1.12 8.18 16.20
N VAL A 207 -0.92 7.16 15.36
CA VAL A 207 -1.58 5.86 15.49
C VAL A 207 -1.11 5.12 16.74
N ALA A 208 0.19 5.06 17.00
CA ALA A 208 0.74 4.39 18.18
C ALA A 208 0.29 5.08 19.49
N ALA A 209 0.13 6.39 19.49
CA ALA A 209 -0.39 7.14 20.61
C ALA A 209 -1.92 7.12 20.73
N GLY A 210 -2.65 6.76 19.66
CA GLY A 210 -4.12 6.90 19.58
C GLY A 210 -4.57 8.35 19.47
N GLN A 211 -3.71 9.22 18.92
CA GLN A 211 -4.00 10.64 18.69
C GLN A 211 -4.57 10.87 17.31
N ARG A 212 -5.23 12.02 17.11
CA ARG A 212 -5.75 12.38 15.79
C ARG A 212 -4.60 12.60 14.78
N PHE A 213 -4.81 12.13 13.55
CA PHE A 213 -3.93 12.39 12.42
C PHE A 213 -4.69 13.19 11.36
N LEU A 214 -4.18 14.34 10.96
CA LEU A 214 -4.87 15.28 10.06
C LEU A 214 -6.31 15.59 10.51
N ASP A 215 -6.51 15.79 11.81
CA ASP A 215 -7.82 16.00 12.47
C ASP A 215 -8.79 14.81 12.42
N MET A 216 -8.37 13.67 11.87
CA MET A 216 -9.17 12.43 11.81
C MET A 216 -8.85 11.52 13.00
N PRO A 217 -9.84 10.79 13.56
CA PRO A 217 -9.59 9.83 14.63
C PRO A 217 -8.69 8.70 14.15
N THR A 218 -7.78 8.21 15.00
CA THR A 218 -7.01 7.00 14.76
C THR A 218 -7.44 5.87 15.67
N ASN A 219 -7.40 4.64 15.19
CA ASN A 219 -7.53 3.46 16.01
C ASN A 219 -6.13 3.04 16.49
N LYS A 220 -5.91 3.17 17.80
CA LYS A 220 -4.60 2.88 18.40
C LYS A 220 -4.16 1.45 18.10
N SER A 221 -2.95 1.30 17.56
CA SER A 221 -2.29 0.02 17.32
C SER A 221 -0.77 0.18 17.33
N ASP A 222 -0.05 -0.92 17.46
CA ASP A 222 1.39 -0.89 17.26
C ASP A 222 1.72 -0.58 15.81
N CYS A 223 2.87 0.08 15.58
CA CYS A 223 3.31 0.56 14.28
C CYS A 223 4.73 0.10 13.99
N PHE A 224 4.97 -0.36 12.76
CA PHE A 224 6.30 -0.72 12.29
C PHE A 224 6.68 0.12 11.07
N TYR A 225 7.83 0.82 11.16
CA TYR A 225 8.31 1.68 10.09
C TYR A 225 9.64 1.19 9.51
N LEU A 226 9.58 0.62 8.32
CA LEU A 226 10.74 0.28 7.50
C LEU A 226 11.28 1.53 6.81
N ALA A 227 12.18 2.26 7.48
CA ALA A 227 12.77 3.51 7.02
C ALA A 227 14.07 3.25 6.22
N LEU A 228 13.95 2.63 5.03
CA LEU A 228 15.07 2.09 4.25
C LEU A 228 15.92 3.15 3.51
N GLU A 229 15.48 4.40 3.51
CA GLU A 229 16.24 5.54 2.97
C GLU A 229 16.88 6.40 4.08
N ASP A 230 16.64 6.04 5.35
CA ASP A 230 17.11 6.80 6.49
C ASP A 230 18.14 6.02 7.34
N ASN A 231 18.76 6.72 8.28
CA ASN A 231 19.58 6.13 9.31
C ASN A 231 19.04 6.48 10.70
N GLN A 232 19.43 5.71 11.72
CA GLN A 232 18.92 5.84 13.09
C GLN A 232 19.09 7.26 13.66
N ARG A 233 20.24 7.93 13.39
CA ARG A 233 20.50 9.30 13.86
C ARG A 233 19.46 10.29 13.29
N ARG A 234 19.19 10.22 12.00
CA ARG A 234 18.22 11.10 11.33
C ARG A 234 16.80 10.83 11.77
N LEU A 235 16.45 9.56 11.99
CA LEU A 235 15.14 9.18 12.54
C LEU A 235 14.97 9.73 13.96
N GLN A 236 16.00 9.61 14.83
CA GLN A 236 15.99 10.17 16.17
C GLN A 236 15.83 11.69 16.15
N GLU A 237 16.60 12.41 15.31
CA GLU A 237 16.50 13.86 15.16
C GLU A 237 15.10 14.30 14.73
N ARG A 238 14.48 13.56 13.78
CA ARG A 238 13.12 13.84 13.33
C ARG A 238 12.08 13.55 14.42
N MET A 239 12.19 12.41 15.06
CA MET A 239 11.28 12.00 16.13
C MET A 239 11.31 13.02 17.28
N ASN A 240 12.50 13.44 17.72
CA ASN A 240 12.65 14.46 18.77
C ASN A 240 12.01 15.81 18.40
N LYS A 241 12.07 16.19 17.12
CA LYS A 241 11.40 17.41 16.63
C LYS A 241 9.89 17.30 16.69
N VAL A 242 9.33 16.18 16.19
CA VAL A 242 7.87 15.96 16.16
C VAL A 242 7.30 15.81 17.56
N LEU A 243 8.05 15.20 18.49
CA LEU A 243 7.65 14.96 19.87
C LEU A 243 7.98 16.12 20.81
N GLU A 244 8.69 17.17 20.35
CA GLU A 244 9.09 18.33 21.17
C GLU A 244 9.80 17.93 22.48
N GLY A 245 10.49 16.82 22.48
CA GLY A 245 11.20 16.26 23.64
C GLY A 245 10.38 15.30 24.50
N GLU A 246 9.13 15.05 24.19
CA GLU A 246 8.34 14.01 24.82
C GLU A 246 8.84 12.61 24.45
N ARG A 247 8.51 11.61 25.27
CA ARG A 247 8.83 10.22 24.95
C ARG A 247 7.96 9.69 23.84
N ALA A 248 8.57 8.92 22.93
CA ALA A 248 7.84 8.19 21.91
C ALA A 248 6.83 7.21 22.54
N PRO A 249 5.65 7.00 21.90
CA PRO A 249 4.68 6.02 22.36
C PRO A 249 5.30 4.60 22.33
N GLU A 250 4.89 3.76 23.28
CA GLU A 250 5.17 2.33 23.23
C GLU A 250 4.50 1.71 22.00
N GLY A 251 5.04 0.61 21.48
CA GLY A 251 4.50 -0.06 20.29
C GLY A 251 4.84 0.61 18.96
N PHE A 252 5.81 1.55 18.93
CA PHE A 252 6.31 2.11 17.69
C PHE A 252 7.79 1.73 17.47
N GLU A 253 8.05 0.95 16.42
CA GLU A 253 9.36 0.41 16.11
C GLU A 253 9.85 0.78 14.71
N PHE A 254 11.18 0.79 14.54
CA PHE A 254 11.85 1.10 13.27
C PHE A 254 12.80 0.00 12.85
N ALA A 255 12.90 -0.22 11.54
CA ALA A 255 14.04 -0.87 10.92
C ALA A 255 14.59 -0.02 9.77
N THR A 256 15.92 0.03 9.64
CA THR A 256 16.62 0.75 8.57
C THR A 256 17.20 -0.18 7.50
N ALA A 257 16.96 -1.47 7.63
CA ALA A 257 17.34 -2.50 6.67
C ALA A 257 16.31 -3.62 6.67
N SER A 258 16.08 -4.21 5.51
CA SER A 258 15.25 -5.40 5.30
C SER A 258 15.74 -6.16 4.09
N GLN A 259 15.23 -7.38 3.87
CA GLN A 259 15.34 -8.05 2.60
C GLN A 259 14.42 -7.38 1.57
N ASP A 260 14.64 -7.65 0.28
CA ASP A 260 13.69 -7.30 -0.77
C ASP A 260 12.55 -8.33 -0.87
N LEU A 261 11.54 -8.06 -1.70
CA LEU A 261 10.39 -8.95 -1.90
C LEU A 261 10.76 -10.32 -2.47
N SER A 262 11.92 -10.46 -3.12
CA SER A 262 12.42 -11.74 -3.61
C SER A 262 13.32 -12.44 -2.59
N GLY A 263 13.93 -11.69 -1.70
CA GLY A 263 14.85 -12.16 -0.68
C GLY A 263 14.20 -12.57 0.64
N GLY A 264 12.86 -12.43 0.78
CA GLY A 264 12.13 -12.86 1.99
C GLY A 264 11.60 -11.74 2.88
N LEU A 265 11.36 -10.54 2.34
CA LEU A 265 10.72 -9.46 3.11
C LEU A 265 9.39 -9.91 3.75
N THR A 266 8.56 -10.62 3.00
CA THR A 266 7.29 -11.14 3.52
C THR A 266 7.47 -12.09 4.70
N ASP A 267 8.51 -12.93 4.68
CA ASP A 267 8.80 -13.83 5.78
C ASP A 267 9.28 -13.05 7.01
N GLN A 268 10.12 -12.02 6.81
CA GLN A 268 10.52 -11.12 7.91
C GLN A 268 9.33 -10.39 8.53
N LEU A 269 8.34 -9.98 7.71
CA LEU A 269 7.12 -9.35 8.22
C LEU A 269 6.21 -10.36 8.95
N VAL A 270 6.17 -11.62 8.53
CA VAL A 270 5.48 -12.70 9.26
C VAL A 270 6.08 -12.89 10.64
N ASP A 271 7.41 -13.04 10.70
CA ASP A 271 8.13 -13.21 11.96
C ASP A 271 7.94 -12.01 12.90
N TYR A 272 7.99 -10.80 12.35
CA TYR A 272 7.73 -9.59 13.12
C TYR A 272 6.31 -9.57 13.71
N LEU A 273 5.29 -9.83 12.90
CA LEU A 273 3.89 -9.84 13.35
C LEU A 273 3.59 -10.95 14.36
N ALA A 274 4.31 -12.09 14.30
CA ALA A 274 4.19 -13.15 15.28
C ALA A 274 4.66 -12.71 16.67
N LEU A 275 5.66 -11.82 16.73
CA LEU A 275 6.17 -11.23 17.98
C LEU A 275 5.38 -10.00 18.43
N HIS A 276 4.71 -9.30 17.48
CA HIS A 276 3.97 -8.06 17.70
C HIS A 276 2.52 -8.18 17.22
N PRO A 277 1.67 -8.99 17.88
CA PRO A 277 0.29 -9.25 17.45
C PRO A 277 -0.62 -8.01 17.50
N GLY A 278 -0.21 -6.95 18.19
CA GLY A 278 -0.88 -5.64 18.25
C GLY A 278 -0.57 -4.73 17.06
N CYS A 279 0.31 -5.14 16.12
CA CYS A 279 0.71 -4.31 15.00
C CYS A 279 -0.43 -4.19 13.97
N GLY A 280 -0.99 -2.99 13.80
CA GLY A 280 -2.03 -2.68 12.83
C GLY A 280 -1.56 -1.84 11.66
N LEU A 281 -0.37 -1.22 11.76
CA LEU A 281 0.19 -0.36 10.73
C LEU A 281 1.65 -0.70 10.42
N ILE A 282 1.95 -0.96 9.15
CA ILE A 282 3.32 -1.10 8.64
C ILE A 282 3.55 -0.01 7.59
N VAL A 283 4.63 0.75 7.72
CA VAL A 283 5.04 1.72 6.70
C VAL A 283 6.33 1.25 6.03
N ILE A 284 6.39 1.23 4.71
CA ILE A 284 7.57 0.86 3.92
C ILE A 284 8.04 2.06 3.11
N ASP A 285 9.15 2.65 3.49
CA ASP A 285 9.74 3.83 2.85
C ASP A 285 11.14 3.49 2.28
N THR A 286 11.26 3.11 1.01
CA THR A 286 10.30 3.23 -0.09
C THR A 286 10.13 1.91 -0.86
N LEU A 287 9.08 1.81 -1.69
CA LEU A 287 8.88 0.70 -2.63
C LEU A 287 10.16 0.37 -3.43
N GLN A 288 10.88 1.39 -3.87
CA GLN A 288 12.11 1.21 -4.66
C GLN A 288 13.18 0.37 -3.94
N LYS A 289 13.22 0.40 -2.61
CA LYS A 289 14.20 -0.32 -1.78
C LYS A 289 13.85 -1.78 -1.59
N VAL A 290 12.57 -2.13 -1.66
CA VAL A 290 12.08 -3.50 -1.46
C VAL A 290 11.71 -4.22 -2.77
N ARG A 291 11.81 -3.53 -3.91
CA ARG A 291 11.59 -4.14 -5.22
C ARG A 291 12.60 -5.23 -5.53
N ARG A 292 12.14 -6.23 -6.26
CA ARG A 292 13.01 -7.25 -6.85
C ARG A 292 13.98 -6.60 -7.84
N SER A 293 15.22 -7.05 -7.82
CA SER A 293 16.18 -6.72 -8.88
C SER A 293 15.81 -7.50 -10.15
N THR A 294 15.03 -6.89 -11.04
CA THR A 294 14.64 -7.53 -12.31
C THR A 294 15.72 -7.31 -13.36
N GLY A 295 16.17 -8.41 -13.98
CA GLY A 295 16.99 -8.34 -15.21
C GLY A 295 16.22 -7.69 -16.37
N LYS A 296 16.93 -7.23 -17.40
CA LYS A 296 16.42 -6.43 -18.55
C LYS A 296 15.29 -7.06 -19.39
N SER A 297 14.79 -8.24 -19.07
CA SER A 297 13.84 -9.00 -19.90
C SER A 297 12.42 -9.14 -19.34
N VAL A 298 12.10 -8.56 -18.20
CA VAL A 298 10.77 -8.70 -17.57
C VAL A 298 9.91 -7.47 -17.89
N ASN A 299 8.63 -7.71 -18.25
CA ASN A 299 7.66 -6.65 -18.44
C ASN A 299 7.48 -5.88 -17.11
N ALA A 300 7.84 -4.60 -17.11
CA ALA A 300 7.80 -3.75 -15.92
C ALA A 300 6.41 -3.68 -15.27
N TYR A 301 5.36 -3.72 -16.10
CA TYR A 301 3.97 -3.74 -15.62
C TYR A 301 3.66 -4.98 -14.78
N GLU A 302 4.05 -6.14 -15.30
CA GLU A 302 3.79 -7.42 -14.62
C GLU A 302 4.60 -7.55 -13.32
N ALA A 303 5.84 -7.07 -13.33
CA ALA A 303 6.68 -7.04 -12.13
C ALA A 303 6.09 -6.11 -11.06
N ASP A 304 5.68 -4.89 -11.44
CA ASP A 304 5.07 -3.91 -10.55
C ASP A 304 3.77 -4.45 -9.92
N TYR A 305 2.89 -5.01 -10.75
CA TYR A 305 1.63 -5.59 -10.31
C TYR A 305 1.83 -6.79 -9.35
N LYS A 306 2.81 -7.64 -9.65
CA LYS A 306 3.13 -8.82 -8.83
C LYS A 306 3.71 -8.43 -7.46
N ASP A 307 4.64 -7.48 -7.43
CA ASP A 307 5.30 -7.03 -6.20
C ASP A 307 4.31 -6.31 -5.28
N VAL A 308 3.54 -5.37 -5.81
CA VAL A 308 2.52 -4.62 -5.04
C VAL A 308 1.36 -5.54 -4.63
N GLY A 309 0.91 -6.43 -5.53
CA GLY A 309 -0.13 -7.42 -5.26
C GLY A 309 0.24 -8.45 -4.18
N ALA A 310 1.53 -8.76 -4.02
CA ALA A 310 1.99 -9.62 -2.92
C ALA A 310 1.83 -8.94 -1.56
N LEU A 311 2.19 -7.65 -1.46
CA LEU A 311 2.01 -6.86 -0.23
C LEU A 311 0.53 -6.60 0.05
N GLN A 312 -0.28 -6.40 -0.97
CA GLN A 312 -1.73 -6.19 -0.84
C GLN A 312 -2.40 -7.45 -0.25
N ARG A 313 -2.12 -8.64 -0.81
CA ARG A 313 -2.62 -9.91 -0.23
C ARG A 313 -2.15 -10.10 1.19
N PHE A 314 -0.88 -9.86 1.46
CA PHE A 314 -0.30 -9.97 2.80
C PHE A 314 -1.04 -9.08 3.82
N ALA A 315 -1.33 -7.82 3.45
CA ALA A 315 -2.06 -6.89 4.31
C ALA A 315 -3.50 -7.35 4.56
N SER A 316 -4.20 -7.77 3.49
CA SER A 316 -5.60 -8.22 3.56
C SER A 316 -5.77 -9.49 4.38
N GLU A 317 -4.91 -10.51 4.18
CA GLU A 317 -4.96 -11.78 4.93
C GLU A 317 -4.72 -11.60 6.44
N ARG A 318 -4.00 -10.55 6.83
CA ARG A 318 -3.66 -10.26 8.23
C ARG A 318 -4.49 -9.15 8.86
N ASN A 319 -5.40 -8.55 8.09
CA ASN A 319 -6.25 -7.43 8.53
C ASN A 319 -5.43 -6.25 9.11
N ILE A 320 -4.30 -5.92 8.47
CA ILE A 320 -3.44 -4.79 8.79
C ILE A 320 -3.43 -3.77 7.66
N CYS A 321 -2.96 -2.56 7.94
CA CYS A 321 -2.69 -1.55 6.93
C CYS A 321 -1.20 -1.52 6.59
N ILE A 322 -0.84 -1.61 5.31
CA ILE A 322 0.53 -1.35 4.82
C ILE A 322 0.51 -0.05 4.03
N VAL A 323 1.27 0.95 4.46
CA VAL A 323 1.49 2.18 3.70
C VAL A 323 2.80 2.07 2.95
N LEU A 324 2.72 2.03 1.63
CA LEU A 324 3.85 1.91 0.73
C LEU A 324 4.21 3.27 0.15
N VAL A 325 5.36 3.80 0.54
CA VAL A 325 5.83 5.12 0.09
C VAL A 325 6.45 5.00 -1.30
N HIS A 326 6.04 5.88 -2.23
CA HIS A 326 6.51 5.89 -3.60
C HIS A 326 6.68 7.31 -4.16
N HIS A 327 7.16 7.42 -5.40
CA HIS A 327 7.43 8.70 -6.06
C HIS A 327 6.50 8.96 -7.23
N LEU A 328 6.23 10.24 -7.51
CA LEU A 328 5.55 10.68 -8.74
C LEU A 328 6.53 10.74 -9.92
N ARG A 329 6.01 10.58 -11.14
CA ARG A 329 6.72 10.88 -12.39
C ARG A 329 6.97 12.37 -12.51
N LYS A 330 7.96 12.76 -13.32
CA LYS A 330 8.26 14.17 -13.56
C LYS A 330 7.23 14.87 -14.48
N LEU A 331 6.48 14.11 -15.26
CA LEU A 331 5.42 14.64 -16.12
C LEU A 331 4.21 15.01 -15.26
N LYS A 332 3.75 16.26 -15.35
CA LYS A 332 2.54 16.71 -14.67
C LYS A 332 1.33 16.45 -15.56
N ASP A 333 0.30 15.88 -14.97
CA ASP A 333 -1.07 15.90 -15.49
C ASP A 333 -1.88 16.76 -14.53
N GLU A 334 -2.46 17.86 -15.02
CA GLU A 334 -3.21 18.80 -14.19
C GLU A 334 -4.63 18.31 -13.89
N ASN A 335 -5.12 17.32 -14.65
CA ASN A 335 -6.50 16.83 -14.54
C ASN A 335 -6.63 15.60 -13.64
N ASP A 336 -5.59 14.76 -13.57
CA ASP A 336 -5.60 13.54 -12.75
C ASP A 336 -4.29 13.36 -11.98
N PRO A 337 -4.28 13.62 -10.66
CA PRO A 337 -3.10 13.46 -9.83
C PRO A 337 -2.64 11.98 -9.74
N PHE A 338 -3.53 11.01 -9.92
CA PHE A 338 -3.20 9.58 -9.79
C PHE A 338 -2.49 9.04 -11.03
N SER A 339 -2.71 9.62 -12.21
CA SER A 339 -2.01 9.27 -13.45
C SER A 339 -0.50 9.54 -13.38
N GLN A 340 -0.06 10.37 -12.43
CA GLN A 340 1.33 10.75 -12.23
C GLN A 340 2.14 9.75 -11.39
N ILE A 341 1.53 8.70 -10.83
CA ILE A 341 2.22 7.70 -10.03
C ILE A 341 3.33 7.05 -10.87
N SER A 342 4.57 7.06 -10.32
CA SER A 342 5.74 6.50 -11.01
C SER A 342 5.60 4.99 -11.15
N GLY A 343 6.13 4.43 -12.24
CA GLY A 343 5.96 3.01 -12.57
C GLY A 343 4.84 2.80 -13.59
N THR A 344 4.16 1.68 -13.50
CA THR A 344 3.05 1.34 -14.39
C THR A 344 1.69 1.56 -13.70
N ASN A 345 0.61 1.60 -14.48
CA ASN A 345 -0.74 1.61 -13.92
C ASN A 345 -1.03 0.36 -13.03
N GLY A 346 -0.17 -0.66 -13.11
CA GLY A 346 -0.23 -1.85 -12.27
C GLY A 346 -0.04 -1.57 -10.78
N ILE A 347 0.74 -0.55 -10.42
CA ILE A 347 0.96 -0.17 -9.00
C ILE A 347 -0.34 0.37 -8.40
N LEU A 348 -0.98 1.33 -9.07
CA LEU A 348 -2.24 1.90 -8.61
C LEU A 348 -3.36 0.85 -8.60
N GLY A 349 -3.45 0.02 -9.65
CA GLY A 349 -4.49 -1.02 -9.77
C GLY A 349 -4.41 -2.12 -8.72
N ALA A 350 -3.22 -2.38 -8.17
CA ALA A 350 -3.00 -3.38 -7.13
C ALA A 350 -3.24 -2.85 -5.70
N ALA A 351 -3.25 -1.53 -5.50
CA ALA A 351 -3.48 -0.92 -4.19
C ALA A 351 -4.98 -0.80 -3.85
N ASP A 352 -5.30 -0.79 -2.57
CA ASP A 352 -6.66 -0.60 -2.06
C ASP A 352 -6.96 0.89 -1.87
N THR A 353 -5.95 1.69 -1.48
CA THR A 353 -6.07 3.14 -1.27
C THR A 353 -4.84 3.85 -1.86
N ALA A 354 -5.03 5.03 -2.41
CA ALA A 354 -3.95 5.89 -2.91
C ALA A 354 -4.07 7.29 -2.32
N LEU A 355 -2.96 7.79 -1.80
CA LEU A 355 -2.77 9.12 -1.24
C LEU A 355 -1.70 9.83 -2.08
N VAL A 356 -2.09 10.86 -2.83
CA VAL A 356 -1.18 11.62 -3.70
C VAL A 356 -1.04 13.04 -3.17
N MET A 357 0.17 13.39 -2.72
CA MET A 357 0.51 14.74 -2.29
C MET A 357 1.10 15.51 -3.46
N ASN A 358 0.48 16.61 -3.83
CA ASN A 358 0.91 17.46 -4.95
C ASN A 358 0.77 18.97 -4.62
N ARG A 359 1.50 19.82 -5.35
CA ARG A 359 1.39 21.27 -5.30
C ARG A 359 1.24 21.83 -6.71
N THR A 360 0.42 22.85 -6.86
CA THR A 360 0.28 23.56 -8.13
C THR A 360 1.62 24.20 -8.52
N ARG A 361 2.29 24.87 -7.60
CA ARG A 361 3.63 25.43 -7.77
C ARG A 361 4.55 24.96 -6.65
N ARG A 362 5.85 24.82 -6.93
CA ARG A 362 6.83 24.34 -5.94
C ARG A 362 7.01 25.30 -4.75
N CYS A 363 6.69 26.57 -4.93
CA CYS A 363 6.77 27.62 -3.90
C CYS A 363 5.49 27.76 -3.08
N ASP A 364 4.41 27.05 -3.43
CA ASP A 364 3.15 27.13 -2.69
C ASP A 364 3.34 26.56 -1.28
N ASP A 365 2.82 27.25 -0.29
CA ASP A 365 2.82 26.77 1.10
C ASP A 365 1.78 25.68 1.32
N THR A 366 0.75 25.62 0.48
CA THR A 366 -0.31 24.62 0.53
C THR A 366 -0.02 23.43 -0.37
N THR A 367 -0.31 22.24 0.12
CA THR A 367 -0.17 20.95 -0.57
C THR A 367 -1.55 20.32 -0.66
N ASN A 368 -1.96 19.84 -1.83
CA ASN A 368 -3.16 19.04 -1.96
C ASN A 368 -2.81 17.57 -1.69
N LEU A 369 -3.61 16.92 -0.86
CA LEU A 369 -3.63 15.48 -0.64
C LEU A 369 -4.89 14.93 -1.31
N ALA A 370 -4.75 14.34 -2.49
CA ALA A 370 -5.82 13.62 -3.17
C ALA A 370 -5.86 12.18 -2.65
N VAL A 371 -7.05 11.72 -2.29
CA VAL A 371 -7.31 10.39 -1.73
C VAL A 371 -8.34 9.68 -2.58
N THR A 372 -8.12 8.40 -2.87
CA THR A 372 -9.08 7.51 -3.51
C THR A 372 -8.85 6.08 -3.06
N GLY A 373 -9.88 5.24 -3.06
CA GLY A 373 -9.73 3.84 -2.65
C GLY A 373 -10.98 3.02 -2.90
N ARG A 374 -10.87 1.70 -2.62
CA ARG A 374 -12.00 0.77 -2.75
C ARG A 374 -13.02 0.97 -1.62
N ASP A 375 -12.52 1.27 -0.40
CA ASP A 375 -13.33 1.49 0.81
C ASP A 375 -13.31 2.95 1.25
N VAL A 376 -12.70 3.85 0.46
CA VAL A 376 -12.57 5.29 0.75
C VAL A 376 -13.20 6.06 -0.39
N GLU A 377 -14.15 6.93 -0.07
CA GLU A 377 -14.67 7.90 -1.04
C GLU A 377 -13.56 8.85 -1.48
N SER A 378 -13.57 9.23 -2.76
CA SER A 378 -12.56 10.15 -3.27
C SER A 378 -12.78 11.56 -2.74
N PHE A 379 -11.72 12.15 -2.18
CA PHE A 379 -11.73 13.53 -1.69
C PHE A 379 -10.33 14.16 -1.79
N GLU A 380 -10.26 15.47 -1.63
CA GLU A 380 -8.99 16.21 -1.57
C GLU A 380 -8.92 17.11 -0.33
N LEU A 381 -7.78 17.06 0.37
CA LEU A 381 -7.48 17.93 1.50
C LEU A 381 -6.41 18.95 1.12
N ALA A 382 -6.57 20.17 1.58
CA ALA A 382 -5.51 21.15 1.60
C ALA A 382 -4.67 20.96 2.87
N LEU A 383 -3.38 20.71 2.71
CA LEU A 383 -2.42 20.52 3.80
C LEU A 383 -1.41 21.65 3.83
N GLN A 384 -0.93 22.01 5.01
CA GLN A 384 0.22 22.89 5.21
C GLN A 384 1.26 22.20 6.08
N PHE A 385 2.52 22.28 5.67
CA PHE A 385 3.62 21.76 6.48
C PHE A 385 4.07 22.80 7.50
N ASP A 386 3.83 22.54 8.77
CA ASP A 386 4.36 23.31 9.87
C ASP A 386 5.84 23.00 10.05
N LYS A 387 6.69 23.98 9.75
CA LYS A 387 8.16 23.83 9.82
C LYS A 387 8.67 23.82 11.27
N ALA A 388 7.92 24.39 12.22
CA ALA A 388 8.31 24.42 13.62
C ALA A 388 8.06 23.05 14.27
N LEU A 389 6.85 22.52 14.07
CA LEU A 389 6.44 21.21 14.60
C LEU A 389 6.84 20.03 13.71
N CYS A 390 7.29 20.29 12.49
CA CYS A 390 7.59 19.28 11.47
C CYS A 390 6.42 18.33 11.18
N ARG A 391 5.19 18.82 11.26
CA ARG A 391 3.93 18.10 11.07
C ARG A 391 3.10 18.68 9.93
N TRP A 392 2.26 17.85 9.35
CA TRP A 392 1.26 18.27 8.39
C TRP A 392 -0.04 18.67 9.08
N GLN A 393 -0.51 19.87 8.80
CA GLN A 393 -1.77 20.40 9.30
C GLN A 393 -2.83 20.31 8.22
N ASN A 394 -4.02 19.86 8.59
CA ASN A 394 -5.18 19.84 7.71
C ASN A 394 -5.82 21.22 7.69
N LEU A 395 -5.97 21.82 6.52
CA LEU A 395 -6.62 23.10 6.30
C LEU A 395 -8.08 22.96 5.84
N GLY A 396 -8.57 21.72 5.73
CA GLY A 396 -9.91 21.41 5.25
C GLY A 396 -9.94 21.00 3.77
N ASP A 397 -11.13 21.00 3.20
CA ASP A 397 -11.38 20.61 1.81
C ASP A 397 -10.62 21.49 0.81
N ALA A 398 -9.91 20.87 -0.14
CA ALA A 398 -9.03 21.57 -1.05
C ALA A 398 -9.78 22.45 -2.05
N GLU A 399 -10.95 22.00 -2.53
CA GLU A 399 -11.77 22.78 -3.47
C GLU A 399 -12.34 24.03 -2.81
N THR A 400 -12.88 23.86 -1.58
CA THR A 400 -13.40 24.97 -0.80
C THR A 400 -12.31 26.00 -0.53
N ARG A 401 -11.12 25.56 -0.15
CA ARG A 401 -9.95 26.44 0.08
C ARG A 401 -9.50 27.14 -1.21
N ALA A 402 -9.44 26.43 -2.31
CA ALA A 402 -9.09 27.02 -3.60
C ALA A 402 -10.10 28.11 -4.02
N ARG A 403 -11.40 27.85 -3.82
CA ARG A 403 -12.46 28.85 -4.07
C ARG A 403 -12.32 30.08 -3.16
N GLU A 404 -12.10 29.88 -1.86
CA GLU A 404 -11.86 30.99 -0.91
C GLU A 404 -10.62 31.81 -1.27
N GLN A 405 -9.53 31.15 -1.64
CA GLN A 405 -8.30 31.80 -2.05
C GLN A 405 -8.50 32.59 -3.34
N ALA A 406 -9.10 31.99 -4.36
CA ALA A 406 -9.44 32.66 -5.61
C ALA A 406 -10.33 33.89 -5.38
N ARG A 407 -11.31 33.77 -4.46
CA ARG A 407 -12.17 34.90 -4.06
C ARG A 407 -11.38 36.03 -3.39
N LYS A 408 -10.48 35.69 -2.46
CA LYS A 408 -9.60 36.70 -1.82
C LYS A 408 -8.67 37.37 -2.83
N GLU A 409 -8.08 36.62 -3.74
CA GLU A 409 -7.23 37.17 -4.82
C GLU A 409 -8.01 38.08 -5.75
N TYR A 410 -9.23 37.68 -6.10
CA TYR A 410 -10.14 38.53 -6.89
C TYR A 410 -10.49 39.82 -6.15
N GLU A 411 -10.92 39.74 -4.88
CA GLU A 411 -11.27 40.93 -4.07
C GLU A 411 -10.07 41.86 -3.86
N ASN A 412 -8.87 41.34 -3.71
CA ASN A 412 -7.63 42.08 -3.52
C ASN A 412 -7.00 42.57 -4.84
N SER A 413 -7.51 42.13 -6.00
CA SER A 413 -6.99 42.52 -7.30
C SER A 413 -7.13 44.04 -7.52
N ALA A 414 -6.00 44.70 -7.76
CA ALA A 414 -6.00 46.14 -8.06
C ALA A 414 -6.79 46.46 -9.32
N LEU A 415 -6.82 45.52 -10.29
CA LEU A 415 -7.60 45.67 -11.52
C LEU A 415 -9.10 45.61 -11.22
N VAL A 416 -9.58 44.63 -10.43
CA VAL A 416 -10.98 44.51 -10.03
C VAL A 416 -11.41 45.76 -9.25
N GLN A 417 -10.62 46.18 -8.26
CA GLN A 417 -10.91 47.41 -7.48
C GLN A 417 -10.99 48.65 -8.37
N THR A 418 -10.14 48.72 -9.40
CA THR A 418 -10.18 49.84 -10.38
C THR A 418 -11.47 49.79 -11.18
N ILE A 419 -11.87 48.63 -11.70
CA ILE A 419 -13.10 48.46 -12.49
C ILE A 419 -14.33 48.79 -11.63
N ARG A 420 -14.43 48.28 -10.41
CA ARG A 420 -15.52 48.60 -9.47
C ARG A 420 -15.67 50.10 -9.29
N LYS A 421 -14.58 50.80 -9.01
CA LYS A 421 -14.59 52.29 -8.84
C LYS A 421 -14.93 53.03 -10.14
N LEU A 422 -14.49 52.56 -11.31
CA LEU A 422 -14.85 53.15 -12.59
C LEU A 422 -16.35 53.00 -12.86
N VAL A 423 -16.90 51.81 -12.73
CA VAL A 423 -18.32 51.51 -12.94
C VAL A 423 -19.20 52.26 -11.92
N GLU A 424 -18.78 52.31 -10.66
CA GLU A 424 -19.49 53.01 -9.59
C GLU A 424 -19.55 54.57 -9.84
N ARG A 425 -18.40 55.17 -10.19
CA ARG A 425 -18.31 56.61 -10.50
C ARG A 425 -19.05 57.01 -11.75
N SER A 426 -19.26 56.08 -12.64
CA SER A 426 -19.96 56.27 -13.94
C SER A 426 -21.42 55.78 -13.89
N HIS A 427 -22.01 55.74 -12.71
CA HIS A 427 -23.42 55.35 -12.48
C HIS A 427 -23.82 54.00 -13.09
N GLY A 428 -22.88 53.01 -13.05
CA GLY A 428 -23.15 51.63 -13.44
C GLY A 428 -22.67 51.23 -14.82
N SER A 429 -22.19 52.15 -15.65
CA SER A 429 -21.63 51.85 -16.98
C SER A 429 -20.41 52.72 -17.26
N TRP A 430 -19.29 52.11 -17.64
CA TRP A 430 -18.08 52.81 -18.02
C TRP A 430 -17.55 52.27 -19.35
N ASN A 431 -17.07 53.15 -20.19
CA ASN A 431 -16.37 52.80 -21.43
C ASN A 431 -15.13 53.66 -21.65
N GLY A 432 -14.10 53.08 -22.25
CA GLY A 432 -12.83 53.80 -22.51
C GLY A 432 -11.76 52.90 -23.07
N THR A 433 -10.57 53.46 -23.17
CA THR A 433 -9.38 52.79 -23.72
C THR A 433 -8.57 52.07 -22.66
N ALA A 434 -7.67 51.17 -23.08
CA ALA A 434 -6.73 50.52 -22.16
C ALA A 434 -5.88 51.49 -21.36
N ARG A 435 -5.50 52.62 -22.01
CA ARG A 435 -4.68 53.67 -21.38
C ARG A 435 -5.42 54.31 -20.23
N GLU A 436 -6.69 54.61 -20.39
CA GLU A 436 -7.54 55.21 -19.35
C GLU A 436 -7.72 54.25 -18.16
N ILE A 437 -7.89 52.94 -18.42
CA ILE A 437 -7.96 51.94 -17.33
C ILE A 437 -6.64 51.89 -16.57
N LEU A 438 -5.50 51.85 -17.27
CA LEU A 438 -4.16 51.83 -16.65
C LEU A 438 -3.90 53.06 -15.79
N GLU A 439 -4.30 54.22 -16.28
CA GLU A 439 -4.20 55.51 -15.57
C GLU A 439 -5.13 55.57 -14.38
N ALA A 440 -6.38 55.12 -14.53
CA ALA A 440 -7.33 54.99 -13.42
C ALA A 440 -6.80 54.04 -12.31
N GLY A 441 -6.15 52.95 -12.68
CA GLY A 441 -5.51 52.04 -11.72
C GLY A 441 -4.46 52.74 -10.87
N ARG A 442 -3.59 53.55 -11.48
CA ARG A 442 -2.58 54.35 -10.77
C ARG A 442 -3.23 55.38 -9.82
N LEU A 443 -4.28 56.07 -10.30
CA LEU A 443 -4.94 57.12 -9.53
C LEU A 443 -5.85 56.58 -8.41
N LEU A 444 -6.64 55.56 -8.71
CA LEU A 444 -7.69 55.08 -7.80
C LEU A 444 -7.22 54.04 -6.77
N THR A 445 -6.26 53.19 -7.16
CA THR A 445 -5.76 52.11 -6.29
C THR A 445 -4.31 52.32 -5.86
N ARG A 446 -3.60 53.22 -6.44
CA ARG A 446 -2.16 53.47 -6.26
C ARG A 446 -1.32 52.20 -6.48
N ARG A 447 -1.85 51.26 -7.24
CA ARG A 447 -1.21 49.98 -7.57
C ARG A 447 -1.08 49.83 -9.06
N PHE A 448 -0.10 49.03 -9.45
CA PHE A 448 0.13 48.64 -10.82
C PHE A 448 -0.82 47.49 -11.22
N ILE A 449 -1.53 47.65 -12.36
CA ILE A 449 -2.55 46.71 -12.77
C ILE A 449 -2.12 45.83 -13.95
N ALA A 450 -1.34 46.36 -14.89
CA ALA A 450 -0.77 45.61 -16.01
C ALA A 450 0.37 46.39 -16.68
N ASP A 451 1.32 45.62 -17.31
CA ASP A 451 2.51 46.15 -17.99
C ASP A 451 2.19 46.80 -19.34
N SER A 452 1.14 46.38 -19.98
CA SER A 452 0.77 46.74 -21.33
C SER A 452 -0.73 46.60 -21.59
N PRO A 453 -1.27 47.26 -22.64
CA PRO A 453 -2.65 47.06 -23.08
C PRO A 453 -2.99 45.60 -23.40
N ARG A 454 -2.01 44.84 -23.92
CA ARG A 454 -2.18 43.41 -24.19
C ARG A 454 -2.31 42.58 -22.89
N GLY A 455 -1.42 42.85 -21.94
CA GLY A 455 -1.46 42.19 -20.60
C GLY A 455 -2.73 42.56 -19.83
N LEU A 456 -3.22 43.80 -19.94
CA LEU A 456 -4.51 44.22 -19.40
C LEU A 456 -5.66 43.38 -19.98
N THR A 457 -5.71 43.27 -21.33
CA THR A 457 -6.76 42.49 -22.02
C THR A 457 -6.74 41.01 -21.58
N GLN A 458 -5.56 40.44 -21.46
CA GLN A 458 -5.42 39.06 -21.02
C GLN A 458 -5.97 38.89 -19.59
N LYS A 459 -5.57 39.71 -18.65
CA LYS A 459 -6.09 39.68 -17.28
C LYS A 459 -7.60 39.90 -17.20
N LEU A 460 -8.16 40.80 -18.03
CA LEU A 460 -9.61 41.00 -18.08
C LEU A 460 -10.36 39.78 -18.61
N ASN A 461 -9.81 39.12 -19.62
CA ASN A 461 -10.41 37.90 -20.14
C ASN A 461 -10.42 36.74 -19.10
N GLU A 462 -9.31 36.63 -18.32
CA GLU A 462 -9.20 35.65 -17.21
C GLU A 462 -10.20 35.99 -16.08
N LEU A 463 -10.46 37.25 -15.79
CA LEU A 463 -11.37 37.70 -14.74
C LEU A 463 -12.83 37.85 -15.20
N ASN A 464 -13.13 37.71 -16.49
CA ASN A 464 -14.45 38.01 -17.07
C ASN A 464 -15.60 37.27 -16.38
N LYS A 465 -15.43 35.97 -16.13
CA LYS A 465 -16.40 35.13 -15.44
C LYS A 465 -16.65 35.59 -14.01
N GLN A 466 -15.57 35.89 -13.28
CA GLN A 466 -15.65 36.36 -11.89
C GLN A 466 -16.24 37.76 -11.75
N LEU A 467 -15.95 38.69 -12.72
CA LEU A 467 -16.58 40.01 -12.76
C LEU A 467 -18.10 39.91 -12.87
N LEU A 468 -18.59 38.97 -13.68
CA LEU A 468 -20.03 38.73 -13.80
C LEU A 468 -20.61 38.07 -12.54
N GLU A 469 -20.01 36.96 -12.11
CA GLU A 469 -20.56 36.15 -11.01
C GLU A 469 -20.51 36.82 -9.65
N VAL A 470 -19.43 37.61 -9.36
CA VAL A 470 -19.23 38.24 -8.04
C VAL A 470 -19.77 39.67 -7.99
N ASP A 471 -19.53 40.46 -9.05
CA ASP A 471 -19.87 41.90 -9.07
C ASP A 471 -21.05 42.26 -9.94
N GLY A 472 -21.58 41.31 -10.75
CA GLY A 472 -22.63 41.56 -11.72
C GLY A 472 -22.14 42.53 -12.82
N ILE A 473 -20.80 42.58 -13.12
CA ILE A 473 -20.21 43.45 -14.12
C ILE A 473 -19.92 42.66 -15.37
N ILE A 474 -20.56 43.04 -16.46
CA ILE A 474 -20.33 42.50 -17.79
C ILE A 474 -19.17 43.29 -18.43
N TYR A 475 -18.18 42.56 -18.93
CA TYR A 475 -17.05 43.08 -19.69
C TYR A 475 -17.19 42.71 -21.17
N LYS A 476 -17.17 43.72 -22.05
CA LYS A 476 -17.09 43.57 -23.50
C LYS A 476 -15.94 44.45 -24.07
N ARG A 477 -15.33 43.98 -25.15
CA ARG A 477 -14.29 44.75 -25.87
C ARG A 477 -14.65 44.83 -27.33
N THR A 478 -14.70 46.06 -27.87
CA THR A 478 -14.82 46.33 -29.31
C THR A 478 -13.46 46.70 -29.90
N LYS A 479 -13.12 46.15 -31.07
CA LYS A 479 -11.89 46.47 -31.79
C LYS A 479 -12.12 47.70 -32.65
N ASN A 480 -11.23 48.68 -32.57
CA ASN A 480 -11.25 49.82 -33.48
C ASN A 480 -10.30 49.52 -34.67
N GLY A 481 -10.63 50.02 -35.87
CA GLY A 481 -9.89 49.72 -37.12
C GLY A 481 -8.41 50.12 -37.17
N SER A 482 -7.89 50.85 -36.17
CA SER A 482 -6.49 51.28 -36.01
C SER A 482 -5.69 50.41 -35.02
N GLY A 483 -6.12 49.19 -34.71
CA GLY A 483 -5.42 48.27 -33.79
C GLY A 483 -5.65 48.52 -32.31
N GLY A 484 -6.42 49.54 -31.93
CA GLY A 484 -6.88 49.82 -30.57
C GLY A 484 -8.17 49.08 -30.24
N GLY A 485 -8.67 49.20 -29.01
CA GLY A 485 -9.97 48.68 -28.59
C GLY A 485 -10.57 49.52 -27.48
N THR A 486 -11.89 49.62 -27.49
CA THR A 486 -12.68 50.20 -26.43
C THR A 486 -13.18 49.11 -25.51
N TYR A 487 -13.04 49.29 -24.20
CA TYR A 487 -13.42 48.41 -23.13
C TYR A 487 -14.72 48.93 -22.53
N HIS A 488 -15.71 48.06 -22.39
CA HIS A 488 -17.02 48.38 -21.84
C HIS A 488 -17.25 47.56 -20.61
N PHE A 489 -17.62 48.19 -19.52
CA PHE A 489 -18.02 47.58 -18.27
C PHE A 489 -19.38 48.11 -17.86
N TYR A 490 -20.34 47.26 -17.65
CA TYR A 490 -21.69 47.67 -17.19
C TYR A 490 -22.32 46.61 -16.29
N ARG A 491 -23.22 47.06 -15.40
CA ARG A 491 -23.97 46.14 -14.53
C ARG A 491 -25.07 45.46 -15.30
N ASP A 492 -25.33 44.16 -15.01
CA ASP A 492 -26.27 43.30 -15.70
C ASP A 492 -27.70 43.87 -15.80
N SER A 493 -28.12 44.65 -14.81
CA SER A 493 -29.44 45.32 -14.77
C SER A 493 -29.63 46.47 -15.79
N ILE A 494 -28.62 46.74 -16.66
CA ILE A 494 -28.65 47.90 -17.60
C ILE A 494 -28.74 47.43 -19.06
N GLU A 495 -28.63 46.12 -19.32
CA GLU A 495 -28.74 45.59 -20.72
C GLU A 495 -30.10 45.88 -21.37
N GLU A 496 -31.21 45.92 -20.61
CA GLU A 496 -32.53 46.20 -21.16
C GLU A 496 -32.73 47.66 -21.64
N LYS A 497 -31.83 48.60 -21.26
CA LYS A 497 -31.95 50.04 -21.64
C LYS A 497 -31.03 50.45 -22.78
N ILE A 498 -30.10 49.63 -23.25
CA ILE A 498 -29.16 49.96 -24.32
C ILE A 498 -29.60 49.33 -25.66
N SER A 499 -30.52 48.38 -25.65
CA SER A 499 -31.11 47.75 -26.87
C SER A 499 -32.47 48.33 -27.28
N ALA A 500 -32.95 49.41 -26.64
CA ALA A 500 -34.08 50.24 -27.03
C ALA A 500 -33.59 51.59 -27.49
#